data_33fc5707a3e100739770db5032f9514c
#
_entry.id   33fc5707a3e100739770db5032f9514c
#
_cell.length_a   1.000
_cell.length_b   1.000
_cell.length_c   1.000
_cell.angle_alpha   90.00
_cell.angle_beta   90.00
_cell.angle_gamma   90.00
#
_symmetry.space_group_name_H-M   'P 1'
#
loop_
_entity.id
_entity.type
_entity.pdbx_description
1 polymer ?
#
loop_
_entity_poly.entity_id
_entity_poly.type
_entity_poly.pdbx_seq_one_letter_code
_entity_poly.pdbx_strand_id
1 'polypeptide(L)'
;IIDDCGICGGENASMDCDGVCDGSAIEDECGVCNGDGSSCDEVIEATLSFGEVDLASQTIEIHLENSAPVSGFQFLLSSDDSVDFVDVYGGSAEENGFTVDIGDNNIVLGFSLSATEIPTGSDVLTIVEFDGFTSNEICLSEGVITSGYEDAQYLDVSYGDCISLYSKGDVNMDGVLDVLDIVTIVNIIFETIDPDEYE
;
A
#
# COMPACT_ATOMS: atom_id res chain seq x y z
N ILE A 1 33.03 6.15 -47.36
CA ILE A 1 31.84 6.94 -46.99
C ILE A 1 32.33 8.03 -46.03
N ILE A 2 31.93 9.25 -46.26
CA ILE A 2 32.15 10.39 -45.34
C ILE A 2 30.98 10.40 -44.37
N ASP A 3 31.25 10.52 -43.07
CA ASP A 3 30.23 10.66 -42.04
C ASP A 3 29.64 12.08 -41.99
N ASP A 4 28.64 12.30 -41.09
CA ASP A 4 27.97 13.59 -40.97
C ASP A 4 28.88 14.73 -40.47
N CYS A 5 30.03 14.38 -39.86
CA CYS A 5 31.05 15.33 -39.43
C CYS A 5 32.15 15.55 -40.51
N GLY A 6 32.00 14.97 -41.70
CA GLY A 6 32.94 15.16 -42.82
C GLY A 6 34.20 14.30 -42.73
N ILE A 7 34.23 13.31 -41.82
CA ILE A 7 35.36 12.42 -41.59
C ILE A 7 35.19 11.15 -42.43
N CYS A 8 36.22 10.80 -43.20
CA CYS A 8 36.18 9.59 -44.03
C CYS A 8 36.34 8.32 -43.14
N GLY A 9 35.31 7.51 -43.07
CA GLY A 9 35.27 6.32 -42.24
C GLY A 9 35.17 6.57 -40.73
N GLY A 10 34.70 7.76 -40.31
CA GLY A 10 34.60 8.15 -38.91
C GLY A 10 33.39 7.56 -38.16
N GLU A 11 32.39 7.05 -38.89
CA GLU A 11 31.16 6.44 -38.31
C GLU A 11 30.46 7.32 -37.25
N ASN A 12 30.55 8.65 -37.40
CA ASN A 12 30.02 9.65 -36.46
C ASN A 12 30.65 9.59 -35.04
N ALA A 13 31.82 8.99 -34.89
CA ALA A 13 32.48 8.85 -33.59
C ALA A 13 32.89 10.19 -32.93
N SER A 14 32.94 11.29 -33.70
CA SER A 14 33.17 12.65 -33.21
C SER A 14 31.89 13.47 -33.01
N MET A 15 30.73 12.85 -33.17
CA MET A 15 29.42 13.49 -32.94
C MET A 15 29.01 13.24 -31.48
N ASP A 16 28.67 14.29 -30.78
CA ASP A 16 28.08 14.15 -29.42
C ASP A 16 26.62 13.76 -29.47
N CYS A 17 26.00 13.53 -28.31
CA CYS A 17 24.61 13.08 -28.22
C CYS A 17 23.58 14.11 -28.72
N ASP A 18 23.93 15.41 -28.82
CA ASP A 18 23.11 16.45 -29.45
C ASP A 18 23.28 16.50 -30.98
N GLY A 19 24.12 15.64 -31.54
CA GLY A 19 24.40 15.59 -32.95
C GLY A 19 25.39 16.67 -33.44
N VAL A 20 26.17 17.24 -32.54
CA VAL A 20 27.18 18.27 -32.84
C VAL A 20 28.55 17.64 -33.00
N CYS A 21 29.16 17.88 -34.17
CA CYS A 21 30.55 17.41 -34.43
C CYS A 21 31.57 18.07 -33.50
N ASP A 22 32.44 17.31 -32.86
CA ASP A 22 33.37 17.72 -31.83
C ASP A 22 32.69 18.48 -30.68
N GLY A 23 31.39 18.21 -30.43
CA GLY A 23 30.61 18.74 -29.33
C GLY A 23 31.05 18.14 -27.98
N SER A 24 30.46 18.67 -26.90
CA SER A 24 30.76 18.26 -25.52
C SER A 24 29.55 17.73 -24.76
N ALA A 25 28.44 17.56 -25.44
CA ALA A 25 27.24 17.00 -24.84
C ALA A 25 27.47 15.55 -24.45
N ILE A 26 27.12 15.17 -23.23
CA ILE A 26 27.29 13.84 -22.66
C ILE A 26 25.92 13.31 -22.28
N GLU A 27 25.65 12.06 -22.61
CA GLU A 27 24.48 11.37 -22.09
C GLU A 27 24.66 11.13 -20.60
N ASP A 28 23.60 11.39 -19.81
CA ASP A 28 23.54 10.94 -18.44
C ASP A 28 23.33 9.42 -18.34
N GLU A 29 23.28 8.88 -17.15
CA GLU A 29 23.11 7.43 -16.91
C GLU A 29 21.74 6.90 -17.39
N CYS A 30 20.79 7.78 -17.72
CA CYS A 30 19.49 7.43 -18.31
C CYS A 30 19.46 7.55 -19.84
N GLY A 31 20.57 7.89 -20.50
CA GLY A 31 20.63 8.10 -21.92
C GLY A 31 20.07 9.46 -22.39
N VAL A 32 19.86 10.40 -21.46
CA VAL A 32 19.39 11.77 -21.80
C VAL A 32 20.58 12.65 -22.07
N CYS A 33 20.63 13.22 -23.27
CA CYS A 33 21.71 14.11 -23.67
C CYS A 33 21.68 15.39 -22.82
N ASN A 34 22.80 15.76 -22.20
CA ASN A 34 22.93 16.83 -21.23
C ASN A 34 21.99 16.73 -20.02
N GLY A 35 21.51 15.53 -19.72
CA GLY A 35 20.70 15.25 -18.54
C GLY A 35 21.51 15.38 -17.25
N ASP A 36 20.84 15.54 -16.16
CA ASP A 36 21.38 15.64 -14.80
C ASP A 36 21.18 14.35 -13.97
N GLY A 37 20.73 13.26 -14.62
CA GLY A 37 20.39 12.00 -13.97
C GLY A 37 19.02 11.99 -13.29
N SER A 38 18.33 13.11 -13.22
CA SER A 38 17.03 13.19 -12.52
C SER A 38 15.90 12.42 -13.21
N SER A 39 16.07 12.12 -14.49
CA SER A 39 15.13 11.30 -15.27
C SER A 39 15.37 9.77 -15.13
N CYS A 40 16.44 9.35 -14.44
CA CYS A 40 16.73 7.95 -14.19
C CYS A 40 15.93 7.34 -13.07
N ASP A 41 15.58 8.16 -12.10
CA ASP A 41 14.79 7.75 -10.93
C ASP A 41 13.34 8.22 -11.11
N GLU A 42 12.57 7.57 -11.99
CA GLU A 42 11.13 7.56 -11.76
C GLU A 42 10.92 6.77 -10.47
N VAL A 43 10.81 7.50 -9.36
CA VAL A 43 10.41 6.88 -8.10
C VAL A 43 9.01 6.33 -8.33
N ILE A 44 8.91 5.00 -8.41
CA ILE A 44 7.62 4.34 -8.47
C ILE A 44 7.10 4.22 -7.04
N GLU A 45 5.89 4.74 -6.82
CA GLU A 45 5.32 4.91 -5.48
C GLU A 45 4.05 4.08 -5.33
N ALA A 46 3.78 3.68 -4.09
CA ALA A 46 2.52 3.10 -3.70
C ALA A 46 2.08 3.67 -2.34
N THR A 47 0.79 3.89 -2.19
CA THR A 47 0.18 4.26 -0.91
C THR A 47 -0.82 3.18 -0.51
N LEU A 48 -0.63 2.61 0.67
CA LEU A 48 -1.61 1.74 1.31
C LEU A 48 -2.40 2.55 2.34
N SER A 49 -3.71 2.44 2.32
CA SER A 49 -4.59 3.13 3.26
C SER A 49 -5.81 2.29 3.60
N PHE A 50 -6.45 2.60 4.72
CA PHE A 50 -7.75 2.02 5.04
C PHE A 50 -8.85 2.74 4.26
N GLY A 51 -9.82 1.96 3.77
CA GLY A 51 -11.04 2.43 3.16
C GLY A 51 -12.23 2.35 4.13
N GLU A 52 -13.36 1.83 3.63
CA GLU A 52 -14.56 1.65 4.44
C GLU A 52 -14.36 0.59 5.52
N VAL A 53 -14.83 0.89 6.74
CA VAL A 53 -14.90 -0.06 7.86
C VAL A 53 -16.36 -0.36 8.12
N ASP A 54 -16.76 -1.60 7.91
CA ASP A 54 -18.11 -2.07 8.23
C ASP A 54 -18.06 -2.93 9.50
N LEU A 55 -18.47 -2.33 10.63
CA LEU A 55 -18.51 -3.01 11.92
C LEU A 55 -19.60 -4.10 11.99
N ALA A 56 -20.63 -4.02 11.15
CA ALA A 56 -21.72 -5.00 11.15
C ALA A 56 -21.33 -6.31 10.44
N SER A 57 -20.56 -6.22 9.37
CA SER A 57 -19.98 -7.37 8.67
C SER A 57 -18.55 -7.69 9.12
N GLN A 58 -17.99 -6.88 10.01
CA GLN A 58 -16.62 -7.00 10.53
C GLN A 58 -15.58 -7.03 9.40
N THR A 59 -15.64 -6.06 8.51
CA THR A 59 -14.73 -5.96 7.38
C THR A 59 -14.08 -4.59 7.26
N ILE A 60 -12.85 -4.58 6.75
CA ILE A 60 -12.07 -3.38 6.47
C ILE A 60 -11.58 -3.44 5.03
N GLU A 61 -11.82 -2.40 4.24
CA GLU A 61 -11.20 -2.25 2.94
C GLU A 61 -9.75 -1.75 3.08
N ILE A 62 -8.85 -2.38 2.33
CA ILE A 62 -7.49 -1.89 2.15
C ILE A 62 -7.39 -1.31 0.75
N HIS A 63 -7.08 -0.03 0.66
CA HIS A 63 -6.89 0.69 -0.59
C HIS A 63 -5.42 0.70 -1.00
N LEU A 64 -5.20 0.61 -2.30
CA LEU A 64 -3.91 0.80 -2.94
C LEU A 64 -4.03 1.93 -3.96
N GLU A 65 -3.10 2.90 -3.88
CA GLU A 65 -2.81 3.84 -4.96
C GLU A 65 -1.38 3.56 -5.43
N ASN A 66 -1.19 3.28 -6.72
CA ASN A 66 0.10 2.86 -7.27
C ASN A 66 0.42 3.55 -8.60
N SER A 67 1.66 4.01 -8.73
CA SER A 67 2.18 4.68 -9.94
C SER A 67 2.72 3.70 -10.99
N ALA A 68 2.95 2.44 -10.62
CA ALA A 68 3.39 1.35 -11.51
C ALA A 68 2.53 0.11 -11.28
N PRO A 69 2.38 -0.81 -12.29
CA PRO A 69 1.66 -2.07 -12.09
C PRO A 69 2.27 -2.89 -10.95
N VAL A 70 1.43 -3.58 -10.16
CA VAL A 70 1.88 -4.37 -9.01
C VAL A 70 1.89 -5.86 -9.36
N SER A 71 3.05 -6.50 -9.18
CA SER A 71 3.28 -7.94 -9.42
C SER A 71 3.23 -8.78 -8.14
N GLY A 72 3.36 -8.15 -6.98
CA GLY A 72 3.27 -8.79 -5.67
C GLY A 72 3.25 -7.76 -4.56
N PHE A 73 2.64 -8.10 -3.44
CA PHE A 73 2.61 -7.23 -2.26
C PHE A 73 2.59 -8.02 -0.96
N GLN A 74 3.11 -7.39 0.08
CA GLN A 74 2.86 -7.76 1.46
C GLN A 74 2.76 -6.51 2.33
N PHE A 75 2.04 -6.59 3.43
CA PHE A 75 1.99 -5.58 4.47
C PHE A 75 1.57 -6.18 5.81
N LEU A 76 1.90 -5.49 6.90
CA LEU A 76 1.53 -5.86 8.25
C LEU A 76 0.33 -5.02 8.72
N LEU A 77 -0.67 -5.70 9.29
CA LEU A 77 -1.74 -5.10 10.09
C LEU A 77 -1.34 -5.17 11.56
N SER A 78 -1.02 -4.05 12.17
CA SER A 78 -0.71 -3.99 13.59
C SER A 78 -1.98 -3.69 14.39
N SER A 79 -2.27 -4.52 15.38
CA SER A 79 -3.37 -4.34 16.35
C SER A 79 -2.90 -4.83 17.72
N ASP A 80 -3.73 -4.65 18.73
CA ASP A 80 -3.56 -5.36 19.99
C ASP A 80 -4.19 -6.77 19.94
N ASP A 81 -4.03 -7.53 21.03
CA ASP A 81 -4.53 -8.91 21.13
C ASP A 81 -6.07 -9.02 21.20
N SER A 82 -6.81 -7.91 21.09
CA SER A 82 -8.28 -7.89 21.15
C SER A 82 -8.96 -7.98 19.79
N VAL A 83 -8.19 -7.91 18.69
CA VAL A 83 -8.67 -8.07 17.32
C VAL A 83 -7.88 -9.16 16.62
N ASP A 84 -8.59 -10.13 16.09
CA ASP A 84 -8.06 -11.18 15.24
C ASP A 84 -8.45 -10.88 13.78
N PHE A 85 -7.47 -10.87 12.87
CA PHE A 85 -7.73 -10.81 11.43
C PHE A 85 -7.90 -12.24 10.91
N VAL A 86 -9.08 -12.53 10.36
CA VAL A 86 -9.55 -13.89 10.12
C VAL A 86 -9.37 -14.33 8.68
N ASP A 87 -9.63 -13.45 7.72
CA ASP A 87 -9.58 -13.76 6.29
C ASP A 87 -9.30 -12.50 5.46
N VAL A 88 -8.85 -12.70 4.22
CA VAL A 88 -8.63 -11.65 3.22
C VAL A 88 -9.14 -12.11 1.86
N TYR A 89 -9.90 -11.26 1.18
CA TYR A 89 -10.52 -11.58 -0.11
C TYR A 89 -10.90 -10.33 -0.91
N GLY A 90 -11.29 -10.55 -2.16
CA GLY A 90 -11.88 -9.50 -3.02
C GLY A 90 -10.90 -8.44 -3.47
N GLY A 91 -11.46 -7.33 -3.95
CA GLY A 91 -10.73 -6.18 -4.47
C GLY A 91 -9.97 -6.44 -5.77
N SER A 92 -9.15 -5.47 -6.15
CA SER A 92 -8.37 -5.52 -7.39
C SER A 92 -7.35 -6.67 -7.41
N ALA A 93 -6.93 -7.16 -6.24
CA ALA A 93 -6.06 -8.32 -6.16
C ALA A 93 -6.76 -9.58 -6.70
N GLU A 94 -7.94 -9.91 -6.20
CA GLU A 94 -8.70 -11.07 -6.67
C GLU A 94 -9.15 -10.91 -8.12
N GLU A 95 -9.60 -9.71 -8.51
CA GLU A 95 -10.03 -9.39 -9.88
C GLU A 95 -8.91 -9.62 -10.91
N ASN A 96 -7.65 -9.39 -10.52
CA ASN A 96 -6.47 -9.64 -11.35
C ASN A 96 -5.84 -11.03 -11.11
N GLY A 97 -6.54 -11.94 -10.43
CA GLY A 97 -6.13 -13.33 -10.28
C GLY A 97 -4.99 -13.54 -9.29
N PHE A 98 -4.84 -12.66 -8.31
CA PHE A 98 -3.94 -12.84 -7.18
C PHE A 98 -4.53 -13.83 -6.18
N THR A 99 -3.67 -14.60 -5.58
CA THR A 99 -3.95 -15.30 -4.33
C THR A 99 -3.53 -14.37 -3.20
N VAL A 100 -4.46 -14.08 -2.31
CA VAL A 100 -4.20 -13.27 -1.11
C VAL A 100 -4.45 -14.13 0.11
N ASP A 101 -3.58 -14.03 1.10
CA ASP A 101 -3.67 -14.79 2.35
C ASP A 101 -3.14 -13.94 3.51
N ILE A 102 -3.59 -14.22 4.71
CA ILE A 102 -3.13 -13.59 5.94
C ILE A 102 -2.56 -14.66 6.89
N GLY A 103 -1.35 -14.42 7.38
CA GLY A 103 -0.69 -15.33 8.32
C GLY A 103 -1.04 -15.01 9.79
N ASP A 104 -0.75 -15.95 10.69
CA ASP A 104 -0.92 -15.82 12.15
C ASP A 104 -0.19 -14.59 12.75
N ASN A 105 0.73 -14.00 11.99
CA ASN A 105 1.47 -12.79 12.38
C ASN A 105 0.89 -11.50 11.80
N ASN A 106 -0.36 -11.55 11.29
CA ASN A 106 -1.08 -10.43 10.67
C ASN A 106 -0.40 -9.85 9.43
N ILE A 107 0.49 -10.60 8.78
CA ILE A 107 1.05 -10.22 7.48
C ILE A 107 0.10 -10.71 6.38
N VAL A 108 -0.40 -9.75 5.60
CA VAL A 108 -1.13 -10.01 4.36
C VAL A 108 -0.12 -10.16 3.23
N LEU A 109 -0.25 -11.23 2.45
CA LEU A 109 0.60 -11.52 1.30
C LEU A 109 -0.27 -11.73 0.06
N GLY A 110 0.04 -11.01 -1.02
CA GLY A 110 -0.63 -11.16 -2.31
C GLY A 110 0.35 -11.46 -3.44
N PHE A 111 0.07 -12.48 -4.24
CA PHE A 111 0.87 -12.88 -5.38
C PHE A 111 0.04 -13.53 -6.48
N SER A 112 0.50 -13.47 -7.73
CA SER A 112 -0.14 -14.14 -8.86
C SER A 112 0.74 -15.25 -9.42
N LEU A 113 0.19 -16.47 -9.50
CA LEU A 113 0.84 -17.62 -10.17
C LEU A 113 0.76 -17.53 -11.70
N SER A 114 -0.12 -16.67 -12.22
CA SER A 114 -0.34 -16.46 -13.65
C SER A 114 0.49 -15.33 -14.23
N ALA A 115 1.36 -14.71 -13.42
CA ALA A 115 2.13 -13.52 -13.78
C ALA A 115 1.23 -12.38 -14.29
N THR A 116 0.06 -12.18 -13.68
CA THR A 116 -0.81 -11.04 -13.87
C THR A 116 -0.44 -9.92 -12.91
N GLU A 117 -0.69 -8.69 -13.29
CA GLU A 117 -0.37 -7.51 -12.50
C GLU A 117 -1.65 -6.74 -12.16
N ILE A 118 -1.69 -6.11 -11.00
CA ILE A 118 -2.71 -5.11 -10.66
C ILE A 118 -2.34 -3.84 -11.42
N PRO A 119 -3.22 -3.26 -12.26
CA PRO A 119 -2.92 -2.05 -13.02
C PRO A 119 -2.62 -0.85 -12.13
N THR A 120 -1.93 0.15 -12.70
CA THR A 120 -1.77 1.47 -12.05
C THR A 120 -3.11 2.13 -11.79
N GLY A 121 -3.27 2.75 -10.64
CA GLY A 121 -4.50 3.44 -10.28
C GLY A 121 -4.69 3.61 -8.79
N SER A 122 -5.95 3.80 -8.41
CA SER A 122 -6.37 3.86 -7.01
C SER A 122 -7.68 3.08 -6.87
N ASP A 123 -7.66 2.00 -6.09
CA ASP A 123 -8.81 1.12 -5.92
C ASP A 123 -8.71 0.34 -4.60
N VAL A 124 -9.77 -0.40 -4.24
CA VAL A 124 -9.73 -1.38 -3.16
C VAL A 124 -8.79 -2.52 -3.57
N LEU A 125 -7.71 -2.70 -2.83
CA LEU A 125 -6.75 -3.80 -3.04
C LEU A 125 -7.33 -5.13 -2.62
N THR A 126 -7.82 -5.19 -1.38
CA THR A 126 -8.43 -6.38 -0.76
C THR A 126 -9.31 -5.97 0.40
N ILE A 127 -10.15 -6.89 0.86
CA ILE A 127 -11.01 -6.75 2.04
C ILE A 127 -10.48 -7.68 3.12
N VAL A 128 -10.32 -7.17 4.33
CA VAL A 128 -9.89 -7.92 5.52
C VAL A 128 -11.10 -8.16 6.40
N GLU A 129 -11.35 -9.42 6.74
CA GLU A 129 -12.33 -9.81 7.76
C GLU A 129 -11.64 -9.87 9.13
N PHE A 130 -12.29 -9.33 10.16
CA PHE A 130 -11.77 -9.33 11.51
C PHE A 130 -12.81 -9.82 12.52
N ASP A 131 -12.35 -10.27 13.69
CA ASP A 131 -13.17 -10.59 14.84
C ASP A 131 -12.64 -9.84 16.06
N GLY A 132 -13.55 -9.34 16.90
CA GLY A 132 -13.21 -8.53 18.05
C GLY A 132 -13.28 -7.02 17.79
N PHE A 133 -13.01 -6.26 18.84
CA PHE A 133 -13.01 -4.80 18.82
C PHE A 133 -11.86 -4.27 19.66
N THR A 134 -11.30 -3.16 19.25
CA THR A 134 -10.24 -2.48 20.00
C THR A 134 -10.47 -0.97 20.05
N SER A 135 -10.13 -0.38 21.19
CA SER A 135 -10.00 1.08 21.32
C SER A 135 -8.64 1.58 20.86
N ASN A 136 -7.67 0.67 20.66
CA ASN A 136 -6.37 1.01 20.12
C ASN A 136 -6.44 1.16 18.61
N GLU A 137 -5.44 1.83 18.06
CA GLU A 137 -5.36 2.05 16.63
C GLU A 137 -4.86 0.79 15.91
N ILE A 138 -5.46 0.51 14.75
CA ILE A 138 -4.95 -0.43 13.77
C ILE A 138 -4.19 0.36 12.73
N CYS A 139 -2.96 -0.06 12.43
CA CYS A 139 -2.10 0.62 11.47
C CYS A 139 -1.57 -0.35 10.42
N LEU A 140 -1.35 0.18 9.21
CA LEU A 140 -0.62 -0.49 8.13
C LEU A 140 0.86 -0.18 8.27
N SER A 141 1.70 -1.18 8.07
CA SER A 141 3.16 -1.05 8.13
C SER A 141 3.88 -2.17 7.38
N GLU A 142 5.21 -2.11 7.33
CA GLU A 142 6.09 -3.13 6.74
C GLU A 142 5.70 -3.54 5.31
N GLY A 143 5.16 -2.57 4.53
CA GLY A 143 4.75 -2.81 3.14
C GLY A 143 5.95 -3.09 2.24
N VAL A 144 5.83 -4.13 1.45
CA VAL A 144 6.72 -4.42 0.33
C VAL A 144 5.83 -4.63 -0.89
N ILE A 145 5.95 -3.76 -1.87
CA ILE A 145 5.19 -3.82 -3.12
C ILE A 145 6.19 -3.88 -4.27
N THR A 146 5.95 -4.78 -5.21
CA THR A 146 6.83 -4.99 -6.35
C THR A 146 6.11 -4.78 -7.67
N SER A 147 6.84 -4.27 -8.67
CA SER A 147 6.42 -4.15 -10.07
C SER A 147 7.34 -4.98 -10.97
N GLY A 148 6.76 -5.64 -11.98
CA GLY A 148 7.50 -6.48 -12.93
C GLY A 148 7.85 -7.86 -12.38
N TYR A 149 7.98 -8.83 -13.29
CA TYR A 149 8.32 -10.22 -12.94
C TYR A 149 9.76 -10.60 -13.31
N GLU A 150 10.31 -10.03 -14.39
CA GLU A 150 11.66 -10.34 -14.87
C GLU A 150 12.71 -9.45 -14.21
N ASP A 151 12.41 -8.15 -14.09
CA ASP A 151 13.26 -7.14 -13.43
C ASP A 151 12.41 -6.45 -12.32
N ALA A 152 12.12 -7.20 -11.26
CA ALA A 152 11.27 -6.71 -10.18
C ALA A 152 11.87 -5.47 -9.52
N GLN A 153 11.09 -4.38 -9.54
CA GLN A 153 11.40 -3.13 -8.85
C GLN A 153 10.53 -3.01 -7.60
N TYR A 154 11.06 -2.42 -6.55
CA TYR A 154 10.30 -2.09 -5.34
C TYR A 154 9.70 -0.70 -5.48
N LEU A 155 8.40 -0.59 -5.13
CA LEU A 155 7.76 0.69 -4.99
C LEU A 155 8.12 1.31 -3.63
N ASP A 156 8.25 2.64 -3.58
CA ASP A 156 8.33 3.37 -2.32
C ASP A 156 6.95 3.40 -1.69
N VAL A 157 6.81 2.79 -0.50
CA VAL A 157 5.52 2.56 0.14
C VAL A 157 5.26 3.58 1.23
N SER A 158 4.18 4.33 1.08
CA SER A 158 3.62 5.22 2.11
C SER A 158 2.32 4.65 2.68
N TYR A 159 1.90 5.17 3.83
CA TYR A 159 0.71 4.69 4.54
C TYR A 159 -0.23 5.83 4.87
N GLY A 160 -1.53 5.55 4.81
CA GLY A 160 -2.57 6.42 5.35
C GLY A 160 -2.61 6.39 6.87
N ASP A 161 -3.57 7.12 7.43
CA ASP A 161 -3.79 7.19 8.88
C ASP A 161 -4.24 5.84 9.44
N CYS A 162 -3.88 5.59 10.71
CA CYS A 162 -4.39 4.44 11.46
C CYS A 162 -5.88 4.61 11.75
N ILE A 163 -6.59 3.52 11.98
CA ILE A 163 -8.02 3.50 12.29
C ILE A 163 -8.30 2.86 13.65
N SER A 164 -9.48 3.14 14.19
CA SER A 164 -10.00 2.50 15.41
C SER A 164 -11.30 1.78 15.10
N LEU A 165 -11.47 0.59 15.66
CA LEU A 165 -12.65 -0.25 15.46
C LEU A 165 -13.73 -0.04 16.54
N TYR A 166 -13.95 1.21 16.96
CA TYR A 166 -15.04 1.50 17.89
C TYR A 166 -15.91 2.66 17.40
N SER A 167 -17.19 2.58 17.69
CA SER A 167 -18.10 3.69 17.42
C SER A 167 -18.07 4.70 18.57
N LYS A 168 -18.01 6.01 18.23
CA LYS A 168 -18.18 7.05 19.25
C LYS A 168 -19.53 6.90 19.97
N GLY A 169 -19.48 6.61 21.27
CA GLY A 169 -20.66 6.42 22.09
C GLY A 169 -20.93 4.97 22.49
N ASP A 170 -20.24 4.02 21.92
CA ASP A 170 -20.16 2.63 22.35
C ASP A 170 -19.25 2.56 23.58
N VAL A 171 -19.85 2.71 24.74
CA VAL A 171 -19.14 2.85 26.04
C VAL A 171 -18.85 1.49 26.66
N ASN A 172 -19.64 0.49 26.34
CA ASN A 172 -19.45 -0.88 26.81
C ASN A 172 -18.56 -1.70 25.87
N MET A 173 -18.13 -1.11 24.72
CA MET A 173 -17.26 -1.70 23.69
C MET A 173 -17.77 -3.05 23.14
N ASP A 174 -19.11 -3.19 23.00
CA ASP A 174 -19.71 -4.40 22.42
C ASP A 174 -19.92 -4.30 20.89
N GLY A 175 -19.50 -3.18 20.29
CA GLY A 175 -19.60 -2.91 18.84
C GLY A 175 -20.99 -2.44 18.40
N VAL A 176 -21.96 -2.29 19.31
CA VAL A 176 -23.33 -1.90 19.01
C VAL A 176 -23.69 -0.62 19.72
N LEU A 177 -23.93 0.46 18.99
CA LEU A 177 -24.41 1.71 19.59
C LEU A 177 -25.90 1.59 19.95
N ASP A 178 -26.20 1.31 21.23
CA ASP A 178 -27.57 1.11 21.68
C ASP A 178 -27.87 1.71 23.09
N VAL A 179 -28.99 1.33 23.67
CA VAL A 179 -29.41 1.82 24.99
C VAL A 179 -28.53 1.32 26.14
N LEU A 180 -27.78 0.23 25.94
CA LEU A 180 -26.87 -0.32 26.96
C LEU A 180 -25.69 0.62 27.19
N ASP A 181 -25.22 1.32 26.18
CA ASP A 181 -24.20 2.36 26.31
C ASP A 181 -24.66 3.49 27.22
N ILE A 182 -25.91 3.92 27.03
CA ILE A 182 -26.51 4.95 27.88
C ILE A 182 -26.63 4.46 29.33
N VAL A 183 -27.02 3.21 29.53
CA VAL A 183 -27.07 2.59 30.86
C VAL A 183 -25.70 2.51 31.48
N THR A 184 -24.66 2.15 30.72
CA THR A 184 -23.28 2.11 31.16
C THR A 184 -22.79 3.50 31.56
N ILE A 185 -23.03 4.54 30.77
CA ILE A 185 -22.73 5.94 31.12
C ILE A 185 -23.43 6.35 32.44
N VAL A 186 -24.71 6.03 32.57
CA VAL A 186 -25.48 6.35 33.78
C VAL A 186 -24.91 5.66 35.01
N ASN A 187 -24.52 4.40 34.89
CA ASN A 187 -23.91 3.64 35.98
C ASN A 187 -22.55 4.22 36.38
N ILE A 188 -21.72 4.63 35.43
CA ILE A 188 -20.43 5.32 35.67
C ILE A 188 -20.68 6.66 36.41
N ILE A 189 -21.65 7.46 35.95
CA ILE A 189 -21.96 8.76 36.54
C ILE A 189 -22.43 8.61 38.00
N PHE A 190 -23.19 7.58 38.31
CA PHE A 190 -23.68 7.33 39.66
C PHE A 190 -22.71 6.55 40.54
N GLU A 191 -21.46 6.29 40.07
CA GLU A 191 -20.43 5.50 40.77
C GLU A 191 -20.95 4.12 41.23
N THR A 192 -21.88 3.55 40.47
CA THR A 192 -22.44 2.22 40.78
C THR A 192 -21.63 1.09 40.18
N ILE A 193 -20.65 1.40 39.35
CA ILE A 193 -19.63 0.49 38.80
C ILE A 193 -18.28 0.96 39.31
N ASP A 194 -17.49 0.06 39.89
CA ASP A 194 -16.11 0.32 40.26
C ASP A 194 -15.28 0.47 38.96
N PRO A 195 -14.67 1.63 38.68
CA PRO A 195 -13.90 1.82 37.46
C PRO A 195 -12.67 0.89 37.34
N ASP A 196 -12.27 0.25 38.42
CA ASP A 196 -11.13 -0.70 38.46
C ASP A 196 -11.53 -2.16 38.12
N GLU A 197 -12.80 -2.43 37.75
CA GLU A 197 -13.27 -3.79 37.39
C GLU A 197 -13.08 -4.11 35.90
N TYR A 198 -12.60 -3.13 35.10
CA TYR A 198 -12.37 -3.26 33.64
C TYR A 198 -10.89 -3.05 33.22
N GLU A 199 -9.93 -3.26 34.14
CA GLU A 199 -8.51 -3.36 33.78
C GLU A 199 -8.05 -4.80 33.53
#